data_6d28ec82516088518349fd3b7c450f25
#
_entry.id   6d28ec82516088518349fd3b7c450f25
#
_cell.length_a   1.000
_cell.length_b   1.000
_cell.length_c   1.000
_cell.angle_alpha   90.00
_cell.angle_beta   90.00
_cell.angle_gamma   90.00
#
_symmetry.space_group_name_H-M   'P 1'
#
loop_
_entity.id
_entity.type
_entity.pdbx_description
1 polymer ?
#
loop_
_entity_poly.entity_id
_entity_poly.type
_entity_poly.pdbx_seq_one_letter_code
_entity_poly.pdbx_strand_id
1 'polypeptide(L)'
;MAVEYFYPNEAAQPLLWQPVLFAYTLLISGADLLILASIAYLTGFLRKAIPLLTMLGIAFFSVVLLGPLADLGSPHKAHLIFLNPHLLPTPSSPGISLISLQTVMWVVGMVLAVAFAVLTFSYHSYLASLETTGVRRAIFRAFSLGITTEREYGVAEKVAKVVAVAMLVPMVMWGMYPASMLLSQTWNPAWRSWALLPVVYFADTFVVATAIFLLTYYVWRRRSVESDVLVSTLKVHAAGSISVVALTALQMAVWYLWSPSIASMVEPLVPFMYAAMSLLALSFLSAILAIKYPVTSVLVTVFALAGSFLNKWNILINAQLVSKTGLAYLEAELHGLWFLDMISPVAAGVAIFIVLSAIFPLEVRRSG
;
A
#
# COMPACT_ATOMS: atom_id res chain seq x y z
N MET A 1 23.11 14.18 -25.58
CA MET A 1 22.91 13.88 -27.01
C MET A 1 21.49 13.39 -27.15
N ALA A 2 20.58 14.13 -27.79
CA ALA A 2 19.22 13.66 -28.01
C ALA A 2 19.29 12.45 -28.93
N VAL A 3 18.80 11.31 -28.48
CA VAL A 3 18.70 10.12 -29.30
C VAL A 3 17.54 10.33 -30.26
N GLU A 4 17.83 10.55 -31.54
CA GLU A 4 16.79 10.60 -32.57
C GLU A 4 16.16 9.22 -32.69
N TYR A 5 14.84 9.15 -32.53
CA TYR A 5 14.08 7.91 -32.62
C TYR A 5 13.92 7.48 -34.05
N PHE A 6 14.37 6.27 -34.35
CA PHE A 6 14.15 5.65 -35.65
C PHE A 6 12.81 4.90 -35.75
N TYR A 7 12.06 4.78 -34.66
CA TYR A 7 10.79 4.05 -34.65
C TYR A 7 9.61 5.01 -34.52
N PRO A 8 8.76 5.13 -35.54
CA PRO A 8 7.62 6.05 -35.55
C PRO A 8 6.57 5.77 -34.48
N ASN A 9 6.66 4.65 -33.77
CA ASN A 9 5.72 4.23 -32.73
C ASN A 9 6.22 4.53 -31.31
N GLU A 10 7.40 5.09 -31.13
CA GLU A 10 7.88 5.54 -29.82
C GLU A 10 7.63 7.04 -29.65
N ALA A 11 7.05 7.41 -28.51
CA ALA A 11 6.95 8.82 -28.15
C ALA A 11 8.37 9.38 -27.90
N ALA A 12 8.65 10.58 -28.41
CA ALA A 12 9.94 11.25 -28.18
C ALA A 12 10.21 11.50 -26.69
N GLN A 13 9.14 11.65 -25.90
CA GLN A 13 9.20 11.73 -24.44
C GLN A 13 8.20 10.72 -23.85
N PRO A 14 8.65 9.80 -23.00
CA PRO A 14 7.74 8.87 -22.31
C PRO A 14 6.85 9.64 -21.34
N LEU A 15 5.58 9.25 -21.25
CA LEU A 15 4.67 9.72 -20.22
C LEU A 15 5.11 9.11 -18.90
N LEU A 16 5.48 9.96 -17.94
CA LEU A 16 5.89 9.51 -16.61
C LEU A 16 4.69 9.51 -15.67
N TRP A 17 4.39 8.38 -15.08
CA TRP A 17 3.28 8.18 -14.13
C TRP A 17 3.62 8.66 -12.72
N GLN A 18 3.94 9.95 -12.59
CA GLN A 18 4.41 10.55 -11.34
C GLN A 18 3.37 10.53 -10.21
N PRO A 19 2.10 10.93 -10.44
CA PRO A 19 1.08 10.85 -9.40
C PRO A 19 0.81 9.41 -8.94
N VAL A 20 0.90 8.45 -9.88
CA VAL A 20 0.74 7.01 -9.60
C VAL A 20 1.85 6.50 -8.71
N LEU A 21 3.08 7.04 -8.83
CA LEU A 21 4.23 6.62 -8.05
C LEU A 21 3.97 6.72 -6.53
N PHE A 22 3.43 7.86 -6.07
CA PHE A 22 3.12 8.04 -4.64
C PHE A 22 1.93 7.22 -4.19
N ALA A 23 0.88 7.12 -5.02
CA ALA A 23 -0.24 6.26 -4.73
C ALA A 23 0.20 4.80 -4.53
N TYR A 24 1.09 4.32 -5.40
CA TYR A 24 1.59 2.95 -5.34
C TYR A 24 2.71 2.74 -4.32
N THR A 25 3.36 3.79 -3.83
CA THR A 25 4.35 3.68 -2.76
C THR A 25 3.71 3.75 -1.39
N LEU A 26 2.90 4.78 -1.15
CA LEU A 26 2.37 5.08 0.19
C LEU A 26 0.91 4.64 0.37
N LEU A 27 0.02 5.01 -0.55
CA LEU A 27 -1.42 4.82 -0.32
C LEU A 27 -1.86 3.36 -0.44
N ILE A 28 -1.20 2.59 -1.31
CA ILE A 28 -1.48 1.15 -1.46
C ILE A 28 -1.15 0.36 -0.20
N SER A 29 -0.24 0.85 0.64
CA SER A 29 0.06 0.27 1.94
C SER A 29 -1.16 0.23 2.87
N GLY A 30 -2.21 1.01 2.56
CA GLY A 30 -3.51 0.91 3.22
C GLY A 30 -4.13 -0.48 3.12
N ALA A 31 -3.98 -1.15 1.97
CA ALA A 31 -4.42 -2.54 1.81
C ALA A 31 -3.62 -3.49 2.72
N ASP A 32 -2.31 -3.32 2.81
CA ASP A 32 -1.45 -4.16 3.65
C ASP A 32 -1.68 -3.92 5.14
N LEU A 33 -1.99 -2.69 5.55
CA LEU A 33 -2.43 -2.39 6.91
C LEU A 33 -3.73 -3.12 7.27
N LEU A 34 -4.67 -3.22 6.32
CA LEU A 34 -5.92 -3.96 6.50
C LEU A 34 -5.68 -5.48 6.51
N ILE A 35 -4.72 -5.99 5.75
CA ILE A 35 -4.26 -7.38 5.85
C ILE A 35 -3.70 -7.65 7.24
N LEU A 36 -2.80 -6.78 7.74
CA LEU A 36 -2.26 -6.90 9.10
C LEU A 36 -3.36 -6.84 10.17
N ALA A 37 -4.32 -5.92 10.04
CA ALA A 37 -5.45 -5.82 10.95
C ALA A 37 -6.29 -7.11 10.97
N SER A 38 -6.55 -7.69 9.77
CA SER A 38 -7.27 -8.97 9.64
C SER A 38 -6.52 -10.12 10.31
N ILE A 39 -5.23 -10.27 10.02
CA ILE A 39 -4.39 -11.31 10.61
C ILE A 39 -4.32 -11.12 12.13
N ALA A 40 -4.11 -9.88 12.60
CA ALA A 40 -4.08 -9.56 14.02
C ALA A 40 -5.38 -9.94 14.73
N TYR A 41 -6.52 -9.70 14.08
CA TYR A 41 -7.84 -10.02 14.62
C TYR A 41 -8.10 -11.52 14.68
N LEU A 42 -7.70 -12.25 13.64
CA LEU A 42 -7.93 -13.70 13.54
C LEU A 42 -7.01 -14.51 14.47
N THR A 43 -5.76 -14.06 14.66
CA THR A 43 -4.75 -14.80 15.41
C THR A 43 -4.56 -14.31 16.85
N GLY A 44 -5.05 -13.12 17.18
CA GLY A 44 -4.78 -12.44 18.45
C GLY A 44 -3.39 -11.79 18.52
N PHE A 45 -2.53 -12.00 17.51
CA PHE A 45 -1.25 -11.31 17.36
C PHE A 45 -1.48 -9.82 17.10
N LEU A 46 -0.76 -8.92 17.78
CA LEU A 46 -0.95 -7.46 17.66
C LEU A 46 -2.38 -6.96 17.97
N ARG A 47 -3.15 -7.66 18.81
CA ARG A 47 -4.57 -7.33 19.08
C ARG A 47 -4.78 -5.86 19.46
N LYS A 48 -3.86 -5.27 20.22
CA LYS A 48 -3.94 -3.87 20.66
C LYS A 48 -3.68 -2.85 19.53
N ALA A 49 -3.05 -3.29 18.44
CA ALA A 49 -2.77 -2.47 17.27
C ALA A 49 -3.94 -2.39 16.28
N ILE A 50 -4.92 -3.30 16.39
CA ILE A 50 -6.03 -3.43 15.43
C ILE A 50 -6.73 -2.09 15.16
N PRO A 51 -7.08 -1.26 16.16
CA PRO A 51 -7.75 0.02 15.91
C PRO A 51 -6.92 0.93 15.01
N LEU A 52 -5.65 1.10 15.32
CA LEU A 52 -4.77 1.99 14.57
C LEU A 52 -4.48 1.44 13.17
N LEU A 53 -4.22 0.13 13.04
CA LEU A 53 -4.04 -0.54 11.74
C LEU A 53 -5.25 -0.36 10.84
N THR A 54 -6.45 -0.56 11.39
CA THR A 54 -7.71 -0.45 10.64
C THR A 54 -7.96 0.98 10.17
N MET A 55 -7.79 1.98 11.06
CA MET A 55 -8.05 3.38 10.70
C MET A 55 -7.04 3.93 9.71
N LEU A 56 -5.75 3.62 9.86
CA LEU A 56 -4.73 3.97 8.88
C LEU A 56 -4.99 3.27 7.55
N GLY A 57 -5.32 1.97 7.60
CA GLY A 57 -5.62 1.18 6.42
C GLY A 57 -6.79 1.75 5.62
N ILE A 58 -7.93 2.04 6.27
CA ILE A 58 -9.09 2.66 5.62
C ILE A 58 -8.72 4.03 5.05
N ALA A 59 -8.01 4.87 5.81
CA ALA A 59 -7.67 6.22 5.39
C ALA A 59 -6.83 6.22 4.12
N PHE A 60 -5.78 5.41 4.06
CA PHE A 60 -4.88 5.38 2.91
C PHE A 60 -5.50 4.64 1.72
N PHE A 61 -6.16 3.51 1.96
CA PHE A 61 -6.81 2.75 0.92
C PHE A 61 -7.98 3.50 0.27
N SER A 62 -8.70 4.35 1.02
CA SER A 62 -9.82 5.13 0.46
C SER A 62 -9.40 6.12 -0.63
N VAL A 63 -8.17 6.61 -0.59
CA VAL A 63 -7.65 7.63 -1.52
C VAL A 63 -6.64 7.06 -2.54
N VAL A 64 -6.40 5.74 -2.55
CA VAL A 64 -5.41 5.12 -3.44
C VAL A 64 -5.69 5.38 -4.93
N LEU A 65 -6.96 5.51 -5.30
CA LEU A 65 -7.36 5.80 -6.69
C LEU A 65 -7.06 7.23 -7.14
N LEU A 66 -6.78 8.17 -6.22
CA LEU A 66 -6.47 9.56 -6.59
C LEU A 66 -5.20 9.69 -7.43
N GLY A 67 -4.20 8.82 -7.21
CA GLY A 67 -2.99 8.79 -8.03
C GLY A 67 -3.28 8.46 -9.49
N PRO A 68 -3.85 7.27 -9.80
CA PRO A 68 -4.26 6.93 -11.16
C PRO A 68 -5.25 7.94 -11.77
N LEU A 69 -6.16 8.50 -10.96
CA LEU A 69 -7.13 9.50 -11.42
C LEU A 69 -6.45 10.81 -11.85
N ALA A 70 -5.43 11.25 -11.11
CA ALA A 70 -4.67 12.45 -11.45
C ALA A 70 -3.85 12.29 -12.74
N ASP A 71 -3.43 11.06 -13.05
CA ASP A 71 -2.65 10.74 -14.27
C ASP A 71 -3.53 10.51 -15.51
N LEU A 72 -4.86 10.41 -15.34
CA LEU A 72 -5.77 10.22 -16.47
C LEU A 72 -5.90 11.50 -17.31
N GLY A 73 -5.58 11.42 -18.60
CA GLY A 73 -5.81 12.52 -19.55
C GLY A 73 -7.28 12.98 -19.68
N SER A 74 -8.22 12.17 -19.18
CA SER A 74 -9.67 12.45 -19.18
C SER A 74 -10.30 11.98 -17.86
N PRO A 75 -10.00 12.58 -16.71
CA PRO A 75 -10.46 12.10 -15.40
C PRO A 75 -12.00 12.14 -15.26
N HIS A 76 -12.67 13.04 -15.98
CA HIS A 76 -14.13 13.11 -16.01
C HIS A 76 -14.81 11.85 -16.62
N LYS A 77 -14.07 11.01 -17.34
CA LYS A 77 -14.55 9.73 -17.89
C LYS A 77 -14.30 8.54 -16.96
N ALA A 78 -13.63 8.73 -15.82
CA ALA A 78 -13.29 7.64 -14.91
C ALA A 78 -14.52 6.86 -14.41
N HIS A 79 -15.69 7.51 -14.29
CA HIS A 79 -16.95 6.86 -13.91
C HIS A 79 -17.37 5.74 -14.88
N LEU A 80 -16.93 5.77 -16.14
CA LEU A 80 -17.24 4.72 -17.13
C LEU A 80 -16.66 3.36 -16.74
N ILE A 81 -15.61 3.31 -15.91
CA ILE A 81 -15.06 2.07 -15.37
C ILE A 81 -16.10 1.32 -14.53
N PHE A 82 -16.96 2.05 -13.81
CA PHE A 82 -18.04 1.47 -13.02
C PHE A 82 -19.28 1.14 -13.86
N LEU A 83 -19.59 1.93 -14.89
CA LEU A 83 -20.77 1.74 -15.71
C LEU A 83 -20.59 0.64 -16.76
N ASN A 84 -19.38 0.48 -17.28
CA ASN A 84 -19.03 -0.52 -18.29
C ASN A 84 -17.81 -1.34 -17.87
N PRO A 85 -17.82 -2.04 -16.71
CA PRO A 85 -16.73 -2.85 -16.29
C PRO A 85 -16.58 -4.06 -17.21
N HIS A 86 -15.48 -4.16 -17.93
CA HIS A 86 -15.19 -5.31 -18.77
C HIS A 86 -14.61 -6.45 -17.93
N LEU A 87 -15.47 -7.14 -17.17
CA LEU A 87 -15.10 -8.18 -16.22
C LEU A 87 -15.23 -9.60 -16.80
N LEU A 88 -15.89 -9.75 -17.95
CA LEU A 88 -16.05 -11.04 -18.61
C LEU A 88 -15.53 -10.95 -20.05
N PRO A 89 -14.88 -12.01 -20.54
CA PRO A 89 -14.47 -12.07 -21.93
C PRO A 89 -15.68 -11.98 -22.87
N THR A 90 -15.52 -11.25 -23.96
CA THR A 90 -16.50 -11.19 -25.05
C THR A 90 -15.84 -11.65 -26.35
N PRO A 91 -16.62 -12.05 -27.38
CA PRO A 91 -16.04 -12.43 -28.67
C PRO A 91 -15.19 -11.33 -29.32
N SER A 92 -15.54 -10.05 -29.10
CA SER A 92 -14.80 -8.89 -29.60
C SER A 92 -13.64 -8.47 -28.70
N SER A 93 -13.61 -8.92 -27.44
CA SER A 93 -12.56 -8.63 -26.47
C SER A 93 -12.36 -9.84 -25.54
N PRO A 94 -11.47 -10.78 -25.88
CA PRO A 94 -11.32 -12.04 -25.17
C PRO A 94 -10.65 -11.91 -23.80
N GLY A 95 -10.11 -10.74 -23.45
CA GLY A 95 -9.51 -10.45 -22.14
C GLY A 95 -10.49 -9.81 -21.18
N ILE A 96 -10.11 -9.77 -19.90
CA ILE A 96 -10.76 -8.96 -18.85
C ILE A 96 -9.96 -7.68 -18.62
N SER A 97 -10.64 -6.59 -18.26
CA SER A 97 -9.96 -5.35 -17.88
C SER A 97 -9.44 -5.45 -16.45
N LEU A 98 -8.12 -5.50 -16.29
CA LEU A 98 -7.50 -5.50 -14.96
C LEU A 98 -7.83 -4.23 -14.17
N ILE A 99 -7.92 -3.08 -14.84
CA ILE A 99 -8.30 -1.79 -14.20
C ILE A 99 -9.72 -1.87 -13.66
N SER A 100 -10.68 -2.38 -14.46
CA SER A 100 -12.07 -2.52 -14.01
C SER A 100 -12.20 -3.53 -12.87
N LEU A 101 -11.54 -4.68 -13.00
CA LEU A 101 -11.52 -5.68 -11.92
C LEU A 101 -11.02 -5.07 -10.61
N GLN A 102 -9.92 -4.34 -10.69
CA GLN A 102 -9.31 -3.73 -9.51
C GLN A 102 -10.17 -2.63 -8.90
N THR A 103 -10.84 -1.83 -9.74
CA THR A 103 -11.76 -0.80 -9.26
C THR A 103 -12.95 -1.43 -8.52
N VAL A 104 -13.50 -2.53 -9.04
CA VAL A 104 -14.55 -3.29 -8.33
C VAL A 104 -14.02 -3.88 -7.02
N MET A 105 -12.81 -4.45 -7.03
CA MET A 105 -12.17 -4.97 -5.81
C MET A 105 -11.87 -3.87 -4.79
N TRP A 106 -11.62 -2.62 -5.23
CA TRP A 106 -11.51 -1.48 -4.33
C TRP A 106 -12.83 -1.20 -3.60
N VAL A 107 -13.96 -1.17 -4.32
CA VAL A 107 -15.29 -0.98 -3.71
C VAL A 107 -15.59 -2.10 -2.72
N VAL A 108 -15.42 -3.36 -3.13
CA VAL A 108 -15.64 -4.52 -2.27
C VAL A 108 -14.74 -4.46 -1.03
N GLY A 109 -13.45 -4.17 -1.22
CA GLY A 109 -12.49 -4.04 -0.14
C GLY A 109 -12.85 -2.93 0.84
N MET A 110 -13.27 -1.76 0.35
CA MET A 110 -13.70 -0.64 1.20
C MET A 110 -14.96 -0.97 2.01
N VAL A 111 -15.96 -1.60 1.38
CA VAL A 111 -17.17 -2.03 2.09
C VAL A 111 -16.82 -3.01 3.20
N LEU A 112 -15.97 -4.00 2.90
CA LEU A 112 -15.53 -4.99 3.91
C LEU A 112 -14.67 -4.33 5.00
N ALA A 113 -13.80 -3.38 4.68
CA ALA A 113 -12.97 -2.68 5.66
C ALA A 113 -13.82 -1.83 6.62
N VAL A 114 -14.81 -1.10 6.09
CA VAL A 114 -15.76 -0.33 6.91
C VAL A 114 -16.61 -1.26 7.77
N ALA A 115 -17.15 -2.35 7.20
CA ALA A 115 -17.91 -3.35 7.96
C ALA A 115 -17.05 -3.98 9.08
N PHE A 116 -15.80 -4.34 8.78
CA PHE A 116 -14.85 -4.86 9.77
C PHE A 116 -14.62 -3.84 10.90
N ALA A 117 -14.36 -2.57 10.57
CA ALA A 117 -14.17 -1.51 11.55
C ALA A 117 -15.40 -1.34 12.45
N VAL A 118 -16.59 -1.20 11.85
CA VAL A 118 -17.83 -0.98 12.61
C VAL A 118 -18.16 -2.16 13.52
N LEU A 119 -18.03 -3.40 13.03
CA LEU A 119 -18.27 -4.60 13.84
C LEU A 119 -17.27 -4.74 14.99
N THR A 120 -15.98 -4.52 14.71
CA THR A 120 -14.91 -4.65 15.69
C THR A 120 -14.97 -3.57 16.77
N PHE A 121 -15.42 -2.36 16.43
CA PHE A 121 -15.47 -1.24 17.38
C PHE A 121 -16.85 -0.99 17.96
N SER A 122 -17.89 -1.72 17.57
CA SER A 122 -19.27 -1.48 17.97
C SER A 122 -19.46 -1.36 19.49
N TYR A 123 -19.01 -2.33 20.26
CA TYR A 123 -19.11 -2.33 21.72
C TYR A 123 -18.22 -1.27 22.38
N HIS A 124 -17.01 -1.08 21.86
CA HIS A 124 -16.11 -0.03 22.35
C HIS A 124 -16.68 1.38 22.07
N SER A 125 -17.37 1.54 20.94
CA SER A 125 -18.10 2.78 20.63
C SER A 125 -19.28 2.99 21.59
N TYR A 126 -20.00 1.93 21.95
CA TYR A 126 -21.03 2.02 22.99
C TYR A 126 -20.44 2.49 24.32
N LEU A 127 -19.38 1.85 24.80
CA LEU A 127 -18.72 2.26 26.05
C LEU A 127 -18.23 3.71 26.00
N ALA A 128 -17.61 4.12 24.89
CA ALA A 128 -17.18 5.49 24.69
C ALA A 128 -18.37 6.49 24.67
N SER A 129 -19.55 6.06 24.20
CA SER A 129 -20.77 6.89 24.22
C SER A 129 -21.27 7.21 25.61
N LEU A 130 -20.99 6.37 26.60
CA LEU A 130 -21.42 6.58 28.00
C LEU A 130 -20.60 7.69 28.67
N GLU A 131 -19.37 7.90 28.23
CA GLU A 131 -18.43 8.87 28.82
C GLU A 131 -18.38 10.21 28.05
N THR A 132 -19.11 10.31 26.93
CA THR A 132 -19.11 11.51 26.08
C THR A 132 -20.47 12.17 26.04
N THR A 133 -20.51 13.45 25.61
CA THR A 133 -21.73 14.23 25.51
C THR A 133 -21.88 14.86 24.12
N GLY A 134 -23.05 15.40 23.80
CA GLY A 134 -23.33 16.14 22.58
C GLY A 134 -23.17 15.28 21.29
N VAL A 135 -22.66 15.90 20.24
CA VAL A 135 -22.53 15.28 18.90
C VAL A 135 -21.66 14.02 18.94
N ARG A 136 -20.59 14.03 19.73
CA ARG A 136 -19.67 12.90 19.84
C ARG A 136 -20.37 11.65 20.42
N ARG A 137 -21.26 11.85 21.41
CA ARG A 137 -22.10 10.77 21.95
C ARG A 137 -23.00 10.18 20.87
N ALA A 138 -23.64 11.05 20.05
CA ALA A 138 -24.52 10.59 18.98
C ALA A 138 -23.75 9.76 17.93
N ILE A 139 -22.57 10.20 17.54
CA ILE A 139 -21.67 9.48 16.61
C ILE A 139 -21.31 8.10 17.19
N PHE A 140 -20.82 8.01 18.42
CA PHE A 140 -20.45 6.76 19.05
C PHE A 140 -21.65 5.81 19.21
N ARG A 141 -22.84 6.33 19.52
CA ARG A 141 -24.07 5.53 19.56
C ARG A 141 -24.45 4.98 18.18
N ALA A 142 -24.32 5.76 17.12
CA ALA A 142 -24.58 5.29 15.77
C ALA A 142 -23.62 4.14 15.40
N PHE A 143 -22.32 4.27 15.70
CA PHE A 143 -21.33 3.22 15.43
C PHE A 143 -21.41 2.00 16.34
N SER A 144 -22.16 2.10 17.46
CA SER A 144 -22.41 0.92 18.31
C SER A 144 -23.36 -0.09 17.66
N LEU A 145 -24.06 0.26 16.58
CA LEU A 145 -25.07 -0.59 15.91
C LEU A 145 -26.14 -1.14 16.87
N GLY A 146 -26.41 -0.47 17.96
CA GLY A 146 -27.31 -0.95 19.02
C GLY A 146 -26.73 -2.05 19.91
N ILE A 147 -25.47 -2.44 19.73
CA ILE A 147 -24.76 -3.41 20.57
C ILE A 147 -24.42 -2.75 21.90
N THR A 148 -25.05 -3.22 22.97
CA THR A 148 -24.93 -2.66 24.31
C THR A 148 -24.41 -3.66 25.35
N THR A 149 -24.38 -4.94 25.00
CA THR A 149 -23.96 -6.03 25.87
C THR A 149 -22.80 -6.84 25.28
N GLU A 150 -21.99 -7.44 26.15
CA GLU A 150 -20.90 -8.33 25.73
C GLU A 150 -21.42 -9.57 24.95
N ARG A 151 -22.63 -10.04 25.28
CA ARG A 151 -23.24 -11.17 24.56
C ARG A 151 -23.54 -10.81 23.10
N GLU A 152 -24.11 -9.63 22.85
CA GLU A 152 -24.37 -9.13 21.48
C GLU A 152 -23.05 -8.89 20.74
N TYR A 153 -22.05 -8.36 21.44
CA TYR A 153 -20.72 -8.18 20.89
C TYR A 153 -20.07 -9.50 20.49
N GLY A 154 -20.25 -10.58 21.25
CA GLY A 154 -19.78 -11.92 20.88
C GLY A 154 -20.35 -12.45 19.57
N VAL A 155 -21.56 -12.01 19.18
CA VAL A 155 -22.13 -12.31 17.84
C VAL A 155 -21.44 -11.46 16.77
N ALA A 156 -21.30 -10.15 17.03
CA ALA A 156 -20.61 -9.24 16.12
C ALA A 156 -19.15 -9.66 15.87
N GLU A 157 -18.45 -10.16 16.91
CA GLU A 157 -17.09 -10.69 16.81
C GLU A 157 -16.99 -11.88 15.86
N LYS A 158 -17.96 -12.79 15.89
CA LYS A 158 -18.01 -13.94 14.95
C LYS A 158 -18.19 -13.45 13.51
N VAL A 159 -19.10 -12.51 13.29
CA VAL A 159 -19.30 -11.91 11.96
C VAL A 159 -18.03 -11.15 11.51
N ALA A 160 -17.40 -10.39 12.41
CA ALA A 160 -16.17 -9.69 12.12
C ALA A 160 -15.03 -10.63 11.69
N LYS A 161 -14.93 -11.85 12.25
CA LYS A 161 -13.96 -12.86 11.80
C LYS A 161 -14.22 -13.29 10.36
N VAL A 162 -15.48 -13.51 9.98
CA VAL A 162 -15.84 -13.84 8.59
C VAL A 162 -15.49 -12.68 7.65
N VAL A 163 -15.83 -11.46 8.05
CA VAL A 163 -15.48 -10.25 7.26
C VAL A 163 -13.99 -10.09 7.15
N ALA A 164 -13.21 -10.33 8.22
CA ALA A 164 -11.75 -10.26 8.20
C ALA A 164 -11.15 -11.26 7.18
N VAL A 165 -11.65 -12.50 7.13
CA VAL A 165 -11.21 -13.49 6.13
C VAL A 165 -11.58 -13.04 4.72
N ALA A 166 -12.84 -12.60 4.51
CA ALA A 166 -13.30 -12.13 3.20
C ALA A 166 -12.52 -10.92 2.69
N MET A 167 -12.11 -10.01 3.59
CA MET A 167 -11.35 -8.82 3.27
C MET A 167 -9.92 -9.13 2.79
N LEU A 168 -9.31 -10.24 3.20
CA LEU A 168 -7.98 -10.63 2.74
C LEU A 168 -7.91 -10.75 1.22
N VAL A 169 -8.96 -11.26 0.57
CA VAL A 169 -8.95 -11.47 -0.89
C VAL A 169 -8.76 -10.16 -1.66
N PRO A 170 -9.64 -9.14 -1.55
CA PRO A 170 -9.46 -7.89 -2.27
C PRO A 170 -8.19 -7.15 -1.84
N MET A 171 -7.76 -7.24 -0.57
CA MET A 171 -6.55 -6.54 -0.12
C MET A 171 -5.28 -7.14 -0.68
N VAL A 172 -5.14 -8.47 -0.74
CA VAL A 172 -4.00 -9.13 -1.39
C VAL A 172 -3.99 -8.84 -2.88
N MET A 173 -5.16 -8.89 -3.54
CA MET A 173 -5.26 -8.50 -4.95
C MET A 173 -4.78 -7.07 -5.18
N TRP A 174 -5.13 -6.13 -4.29
CA TRP A 174 -4.65 -4.75 -4.36
C TRP A 174 -3.15 -4.63 -4.15
N GLY A 175 -2.56 -5.31 -3.18
CA GLY A 175 -1.12 -5.30 -2.95
C GLY A 175 -0.30 -5.79 -4.15
N MET A 176 -0.84 -6.72 -4.94
CA MET A 176 -0.18 -7.28 -6.13
C MET A 176 -0.57 -6.59 -7.45
N TYR A 177 -1.65 -5.84 -7.47
CA TYR A 177 -2.24 -5.29 -8.69
C TYR A 177 -1.31 -4.39 -9.50
N PRO A 178 -0.59 -3.40 -8.90
CA PRO A 178 0.26 -2.52 -9.69
C PRO A 178 1.29 -3.29 -10.51
N ALA A 179 1.90 -4.30 -9.89
CA ALA A 179 2.86 -5.16 -10.57
C ALA A 179 2.21 -5.98 -11.69
N SER A 180 1.01 -6.50 -11.45
CA SER A 180 0.25 -7.25 -12.47
C SER A 180 -0.11 -6.35 -13.66
N MET A 181 -0.47 -5.09 -13.41
CA MET A 181 -0.68 -4.09 -14.46
C MET A 181 0.57 -3.82 -15.28
N LEU A 182 1.72 -3.66 -14.63
CA LEU A 182 2.99 -3.43 -15.31
C LEU A 182 3.39 -4.63 -16.18
N LEU A 183 3.26 -5.86 -15.66
CA LEU A 183 3.54 -7.09 -16.40
C LEU A 183 2.61 -7.27 -17.60
N SER A 184 1.39 -6.75 -17.55
CA SER A 184 0.46 -6.79 -18.69
C SER A 184 0.84 -5.83 -19.83
N GLN A 185 1.76 -4.89 -19.57
CA GLN A 185 2.26 -3.94 -20.56
C GLN A 185 3.34 -4.60 -21.43
N THR A 186 2.91 -5.41 -22.38
CA THR A 186 3.81 -6.22 -23.24
C THR A 186 4.75 -5.40 -24.12
N TRP A 187 4.45 -4.10 -24.29
CA TRP A 187 5.29 -3.16 -25.05
C TRP A 187 6.56 -2.73 -24.29
N ASN A 188 6.60 -2.86 -22.95
CA ASN A 188 7.75 -2.47 -22.14
C ASN A 188 8.60 -3.71 -21.81
N PRO A 189 9.80 -3.84 -22.40
CA PRO A 189 10.63 -5.02 -22.20
C PRO A 189 11.21 -5.11 -20.78
N ALA A 190 11.44 -3.98 -20.10
CA ALA A 190 11.93 -3.97 -18.73
C ALA A 190 10.92 -4.62 -17.78
N TRP A 191 9.64 -4.20 -17.83
CA TRP A 191 8.60 -4.82 -16.99
C TRP A 191 8.40 -6.30 -17.32
N ARG A 192 8.38 -6.64 -18.60
CA ARG A 192 8.21 -8.03 -19.05
C ARG A 192 9.32 -8.96 -18.56
N SER A 193 10.53 -8.45 -18.39
CA SER A 193 11.68 -9.23 -17.89
C SER A 193 11.66 -9.43 -16.36
N TRP A 194 10.78 -8.75 -15.63
CA TRP A 194 10.76 -8.71 -14.18
C TRP A 194 9.86 -9.80 -13.58
N ALA A 195 10.30 -11.04 -13.65
CA ALA A 195 9.49 -12.22 -13.29
C ALA A 195 8.95 -12.20 -11.84
N LEU A 196 9.74 -11.66 -10.89
CA LEU A 196 9.37 -11.61 -9.47
C LEU A 196 8.63 -10.32 -9.08
N LEU A 197 8.31 -9.45 -10.05
CA LEU A 197 7.73 -8.13 -9.78
C LEU A 197 6.52 -8.14 -8.83
N PRO A 198 5.50 -9.02 -8.98
CA PRO A 198 4.34 -9.01 -8.08
C PRO A 198 4.69 -9.29 -6.62
N VAL A 199 5.61 -10.24 -6.40
CA VAL A 199 6.01 -10.63 -5.03
C VAL A 199 6.92 -9.60 -4.41
N VAL A 200 7.88 -9.06 -5.17
CA VAL A 200 8.75 -7.94 -4.74
C VAL A 200 7.88 -6.73 -4.39
N TYR A 201 6.93 -6.41 -5.26
CA TYR A 201 6.06 -5.26 -5.08
C TYR A 201 5.20 -5.39 -3.82
N PHE A 202 4.55 -6.54 -3.63
CA PHE A 202 3.75 -6.82 -2.45
C PHE A 202 4.56 -6.77 -1.15
N ALA A 203 5.74 -7.43 -1.13
CA ALA A 203 6.61 -7.39 0.04
C ALA A 203 7.07 -5.96 0.37
N ASP A 204 7.36 -5.15 -0.65
CA ASP A 204 7.81 -3.78 -0.49
C ASP A 204 6.70 -2.85 0.04
N THR A 205 5.46 -2.99 -0.45
CA THR A 205 4.31 -2.23 0.09
C THR A 205 4.00 -2.62 1.54
N PHE A 206 4.22 -3.89 1.89
CA PHE A 206 4.09 -4.37 3.27
C PHE A 206 5.13 -3.76 4.21
N VAL A 207 6.37 -3.56 3.74
CA VAL A 207 7.40 -2.82 4.48
C VAL A 207 6.96 -1.38 4.73
N VAL A 208 6.40 -0.71 3.72
CA VAL A 208 5.86 0.65 3.87
C VAL A 208 4.71 0.67 4.88
N ALA A 209 3.79 -0.28 4.82
CA ALA A 209 2.66 -0.39 5.75
C ALA A 209 3.14 -0.47 7.21
N THR A 210 4.10 -1.36 7.48
CA THR A 210 4.68 -1.50 8.83
C THR A 210 5.47 -0.27 9.26
N ALA A 211 6.17 0.41 8.35
CA ALA A 211 6.90 1.64 8.64
C ALA A 211 5.97 2.80 9.00
N ILE A 212 4.88 2.99 8.24
CA ILE A 212 3.86 4.01 8.53
C ILE A 212 3.17 3.71 9.86
N PHE A 213 2.84 2.44 10.12
CA PHE A 213 2.28 2.04 11.40
C PHE A 213 3.23 2.35 12.56
N LEU A 214 4.50 1.97 12.47
CA LEU A 214 5.51 2.25 13.50
C LEU A 214 5.64 3.74 13.79
N LEU A 215 5.73 4.58 12.76
CA LEU A 215 5.81 6.03 12.90
C LEU A 215 4.58 6.57 13.62
N THR A 216 3.38 6.20 13.12
CA THR A 216 2.12 6.69 13.67
C THR A 216 1.92 6.20 15.09
N TYR A 217 2.23 4.92 15.37
CA TYR A 217 2.13 4.35 16.72
C TYR A 217 3.07 5.06 17.69
N TYR A 218 4.32 5.31 17.29
CA TYR A 218 5.30 6.00 18.10
C TYR A 218 4.90 7.46 18.40
N VAL A 219 4.42 8.18 17.39
CA VAL A 219 3.96 9.57 17.55
C VAL A 219 2.71 9.65 18.40
N TRP A 220 1.74 8.76 18.16
CA TRP A 220 0.46 8.74 18.85
C TRP A 220 0.58 8.31 20.30
N ARG A 221 1.40 7.30 20.58
CA ARG A 221 1.60 6.69 21.90
C ARG A 221 2.84 7.16 22.63
N ARG A 222 3.38 8.31 22.26
CA ARG A 222 4.68 8.85 22.72
C ARG A 222 5.02 8.61 24.20
N ARG A 223 4.01 8.58 25.10
CA ARG A 223 4.19 8.38 26.55
C ARG A 223 3.82 6.97 27.04
N SER A 224 3.21 6.15 26.20
CA SER A 224 2.68 4.84 26.59
C SER A 224 2.87 3.80 25.48
N VAL A 225 4.06 3.80 24.84
CA VAL A 225 4.40 2.80 23.82
C VAL A 225 4.47 1.42 24.49
N GLU A 226 3.58 0.53 24.07
CA GLU A 226 3.57 -0.84 24.57
C GLU A 226 4.66 -1.65 23.86
N SER A 227 5.59 -2.18 24.66
CA SER A 227 6.76 -2.87 24.15
C SER A 227 6.44 -4.12 23.33
N ASP A 228 5.37 -4.84 23.67
CA ASP A 228 4.91 -6.03 22.96
C ASP A 228 4.41 -5.70 21.53
N VAL A 229 3.65 -4.62 21.36
CA VAL A 229 3.21 -4.14 20.04
C VAL A 229 4.39 -3.65 19.22
N LEU A 230 5.26 -2.84 19.82
CA LEU A 230 6.44 -2.30 19.14
C LEU A 230 7.36 -3.42 18.65
N VAL A 231 7.76 -4.32 19.54
CA VAL A 231 8.70 -5.42 19.24
C VAL A 231 8.09 -6.36 18.18
N SER A 232 6.82 -6.69 18.31
CA SER A 232 6.15 -7.55 17.33
C SER A 232 6.10 -6.92 15.94
N THR A 233 5.78 -5.63 15.86
CA THR A 233 5.77 -4.90 14.58
C THR A 233 7.17 -4.78 14.00
N LEU A 234 8.20 -4.50 14.81
CA LEU A 234 9.58 -4.44 14.36
C LEU A 234 10.06 -5.78 13.79
N LYS A 235 9.68 -6.91 14.39
CA LYS A 235 9.99 -8.24 13.85
C LYS A 235 9.34 -8.48 12.48
N VAL A 236 8.06 -8.12 12.33
CA VAL A 236 7.34 -8.22 11.04
C VAL A 236 7.99 -7.32 10.00
N HIS A 237 8.31 -6.07 10.38
CA HIS A 237 9.00 -5.12 9.51
C HIS A 237 10.37 -5.63 9.06
N ALA A 238 11.18 -6.14 9.99
CA ALA A 238 12.48 -6.70 9.68
C ALA A 238 12.39 -7.89 8.70
N ALA A 239 11.43 -8.80 8.94
CA ALA A 239 11.19 -9.92 8.02
C ALA A 239 10.78 -9.44 6.63
N GLY A 240 9.90 -8.44 6.53
CA GLY A 240 9.52 -7.81 5.26
C GLY A 240 10.71 -7.18 4.55
N SER A 241 11.48 -6.35 5.24
CA SER A 241 12.63 -5.63 4.65
C SER A 241 13.67 -6.58 4.09
N ILE A 242 14.05 -7.62 4.84
CA ILE A 242 15.03 -8.60 4.34
C ILE A 242 14.47 -9.44 3.19
N SER A 243 13.15 -9.70 3.17
CA SER A 243 12.49 -10.40 2.07
C SER A 243 12.56 -9.58 0.78
N VAL A 244 12.31 -8.27 0.83
CA VAL A 244 12.42 -7.39 -0.36
C VAL A 244 13.86 -7.39 -0.88
N VAL A 245 14.85 -7.25 0.01
CA VAL A 245 16.28 -7.30 -0.37
C VAL A 245 16.62 -8.63 -1.05
N ALA A 246 16.22 -9.76 -0.46
CA ALA A 246 16.48 -11.08 -1.00
C ALA A 246 15.80 -11.32 -2.35
N LEU A 247 14.51 -10.94 -2.47
CA LEU A 247 13.75 -11.08 -3.71
C LEU A 247 14.30 -10.19 -4.83
N THR A 248 14.73 -8.96 -4.49
CA THR A 248 15.35 -8.05 -5.46
C THR A 248 16.70 -8.59 -5.93
N ALA A 249 17.52 -9.10 -5.01
CA ALA A 249 18.79 -9.76 -5.36
C ALA A 249 18.57 -11.01 -6.24
N LEU A 250 17.56 -11.81 -5.91
CA LEU A 250 17.18 -12.97 -6.72
C LEU A 250 16.73 -12.54 -8.13
N GLN A 251 15.93 -11.47 -8.24
CA GLN A 251 15.52 -10.93 -9.54
C GLN A 251 16.73 -10.48 -10.38
N MET A 252 17.70 -9.81 -9.76
CA MET A 252 18.94 -9.42 -10.44
C MET A 252 19.70 -10.66 -10.91
N ALA A 253 19.85 -11.68 -10.05
CA ALA A 253 20.50 -12.94 -10.42
C ALA A 253 19.78 -13.61 -11.60
N VAL A 254 18.45 -13.62 -11.64
CA VAL A 254 17.66 -14.14 -12.76
C VAL A 254 18.01 -13.40 -14.06
N TRP A 255 18.12 -12.08 -14.06
CA TRP A 255 18.49 -11.32 -15.24
C TRP A 255 19.89 -11.70 -15.77
N TYR A 256 20.88 -11.73 -14.90
CA TYR A 256 22.26 -12.04 -15.29
C TYR A 256 22.46 -13.49 -15.71
N LEU A 257 21.72 -14.42 -15.11
CA LEU A 257 21.86 -15.86 -15.44
C LEU A 257 21.03 -16.28 -16.66
N TRP A 258 19.92 -15.58 -16.94
CA TRP A 258 18.98 -15.99 -17.97
C TRP A 258 19.37 -15.53 -19.36
N SER A 259 19.80 -14.27 -19.51
CA SER A 259 20.18 -13.74 -20.82
C SER A 259 21.07 -12.50 -20.71
N PRO A 260 22.24 -12.50 -21.37
CA PRO A 260 23.09 -11.32 -21.47
C PRO A 260 22.39 -10.10 -22.09
N SER A 261 21.45 -10.33 -23.01
CA SER A 261 20.67 -9.24 -23.65
C SER A 261 19.70 -8.59 -22.68
N ILE A 262 19.08 -9.37 -21.78
CA ILE A 262 18.25 -8.81 -20.71
C ILE A 262 19.13 -8.03 -19.72
N ALA A 263 20.27 -8.59 -19.33
CA ALA A 263 21.19 -7.94 -18.41
C ALA A 263 21.63 -6.55 -18.92
N SER A 264 22.02 -6.45 -20.20
CA SER A 264 22.40 -5.16 -20.80
C SER A 264 21.24 -4.17 -20.90
N MET A 265 20.04 -4.64 -21.18
CA MET A 265 18.83 -3.79 -21.26
C MET A 265 18.46 -3.17 -19.90
N VAL A 266 18.61 -3.94 -18.81
CA VAL A 266 18.24 -3.49 -17.45
C VAL A 266 19.40 -2.86 -16.69
N GLU A 267 20.58 -2.80 -17.26
CA GLU A 267 21.78 -2.22 -16.65
C GLU A 267 21.55 -0.81 -16.06
N PRO A 268 20.81 0.11 -16.74
CA PRO A 268 20.52 1.42 -16.18
C PRO A 268 19.66 1.40 -14.88
N LEU A 269 18.94 0.30 -14.63
CA LEU A 269 18.09 0.13 -13.45
C LEU A 269 18.89 -0.36 -12.23
N VAL A 270 20.01 -1.02 -12.46
CA VAL A 270 20.79 -1.72 -11.42
C VAL A 270 21.31 -0.81 -10.32
N PRO A 271 21.85 0.40 -10.57
CA PRO A 271 22.31 1.30 -9.51
C PRO A 271 21.19 1.69 -8.54
N PHE A 272 19.99 1.92 -9.04
CA PHE A 272 18.81 2.23 -8.22
C PHE A 272 18.37 1.03 -7.39
N MET A 273 18.49 -0.21 -7.92
CA MET A 273 18.21 -1.42 -7.16
C MET A 273 19.18 -1.58 -6.00
N TYR A 274 20.49 -1.38 -6.22
CA TYR A 274 21.48 -1.41 -5.14
C TYR A 274 21.21 -0.34 -4.08
N ALA A 275 20.88 0.87 -4.48
CA ALA A 275 20.57 1.94 -3.54
C ALA A 275 19.30 1.63 -2.72
N ALA A 276 18.23 1.13 -3.36
CA ALA A 276 17.02 0.72 -2.67
C ALA A 276 17.28 -0.44 -1.71
N MET A 277 18.00 -1.48 -2.15
CA MET A 277 18.38 -2.62 -1.30
C MET A 277 19.23 -2.18 -0.09
N SER A 278 20.16 -1.25 -0.29
CA SER A 278 21.00 -0.72 0.80
C SER A 278 20.17 0.01 1.84
N LEU A 279 19.23 0.86 1.42
CA LEU A 279 18.31 1.55 2.33
C LEU A 279 17.39 0.57 3.07
N LEU A 280 16.85 -0.43 2.39
CA LEU A 280 16.02 -1.46 3.01
C LEU A 280 16.82 -2.36 3.98
N ALA A 281 18.09 -2.65 3.68
CA ALA A 281 18.99 -3.33 4.59
C ALA A 281 19.29 -2.48 5.83
N LEU A 282 19.48 -1.17 5.68
CA LEU A 282 19.62 -0.24 6.80
C LEU A 282 18.33 -0.17 7.63
N SER A 283 17.16 -0.23 6.99
CA SER A 283 15.87 -0.32 7.69
C SER A 283 15.77 -1.60 8.52
N PHE A 284 16.15 -2.74 7.94
CA PHE A 284 16.23 -4.03 8.64
C PHE A 284 17.16 -3.95 9.89
N LEU A 285 18.37 -3.45 9.72
CA LEU A 285 19.32 -3.30 10.83
C LEU A 285 18.79 -2.34 11.91
N SER A 286 18.20 -1.23 11.47
CA SER A 286 17.57 -0.26 12.39
C SER A 286 16.40 -0.88 13.16
N ALA A 287 15.62 -1.78 12.54
CA ALA A 287 14.53 -2.48 13.21
C ALA A 287 15.05 -3.42 14.31
N ILE A 288 16.14 -4.13 14.07
CA ILE A 288 16.79 -4.96 15.09
C ILE A 288 17.29 -4.10 16.24
N LEU A 289 17.93 -2.96 15.96
CA LEU A 289 18.40 -2.03 16.97
C LEU A 289 17.24 -1.41 17.77
N ALA A 290 16.11 -1.14 17.11
CA ALA A 290 14.93 -0.53 17.73
C ALA A 290 14.26 -1.45 18.77
N ILE A 291 14.47 -2.76 18.70
CA ILE A 291 14.02 -3.69 19.75
C ILE A 291 14.66 -3.33 21.09
N LYS A 292 15.93 -2.93 21.08
CA LYS A 292 16.66 -2.52 22.29
C LYS A 292 16.57 -1.01 22.56
N TYR A 293 16.55 -0.21 21.49
CA TYR A 293 16.57 1.26 21.54
C TYR A 293 15.39 1.83 20.77
N PRO A 294 14.19 1.94 21.37
CA PRO A 294 12.94 2.32 20.66
C PRO A 294 13.01 3.62 19.86
N VAL A 295 13.85 4.58 20.26
CA VAL A 295 14.06 5.85 19.55
C VAL A 295 14.54 5.64 18.11
N THR A 296 15.25 4.55 17.84
CA THR A 296 15.73 4.22 16.47
C THR A 296 14.61 3.78 15.53
N SER A 297 13.37 3.60 16.03
CA SER A 297 12.18 3.34 15.18
C SER A 297 11.95 4.45 14.15
N VAL A 298 12.40 5.67 14.41
CA VAL A 298 12.35 6.77 13.41
C VAL A 298 13.26 6.44 12.22
N LEU A 299 14.46 5.91 12.47
CA LEU A 299 15.38 5.51 11.39
C LEU A 299 14.83 4.34 10.58
N VAL A 300 14.14 3.40 11.23
CA VAL A 300 13.43 2.31 10.55
C VAL A 300 12.49 2.88 9.49
N THR A 301 11.65 3.84 9.87
CA THR A 301 10.68 4.46 8.97
C THR A 301 11.36 5.25 7.86
N VAL A 302 12.36 6.08 8.18
CA VAL A 302 13.06 6.90 7.18
C VAL A 302 13.71 6.01 6.11
N PHE A 303 14.45 4.99 6.51
CA PHE A 303 15.12 4.10 5.57
C PHE A 303 14.13 3.23 4.78
N ALA A 304 13.06 2.76 5.42
CA ALA A 304 12.02 2.00 4.73
C ALA A 304 11.32 2.82 3.65
N LEU A 305 10.87 4.03 4.00
CA LEU A 305 10.17 4.90 3.04
C LEU A 305 11.09 5.35 1.90
N ALA A 306 12.33 5.73 2.21
CA ALA A 306 13.29 6.12 1.19
C ALA A 306 13.66 4.95 0.27
N GLY A 307 13.91 3.76 0.83
CA GLY A 307 14.26 2.56 0.08
C GLY A 307 13.10 2.09 -0.81
N SER A 308 11.90 2.03 -0.25
CA SER A 308 10.70 1.67 -1.01
C SER A 308 10.37 2.70 -2.09
N PHE A 309 10.45 3.99 -1.79
CA PHE A 309 10.27 5.05 -2.79
C PHE A 309 11.25 4.89 -3.96
N LEU A 310 12.51 4.68 -3.67
CA LEU A 310 13.54 4.50 -4.70
C LEU A 310 13.31 3.22 -5.52
N ASN A 311 12.87 2.14 -4.87
CA ASN A 311 12.48 0.91 -5.55
C ASN A 311 11.29 1.13 -6.49
N LYS A 312 10.23 1.82 -6.03
CA LYS A 312 9.06 2.15 -6.85
C LYS A 312 9.39 3.14 -7.97
N TRP A 313 10.26 4.12 -7.70
CA TRP A 313 10.79 5.02 -8.73
C TRP A 313 11.46 4.21 -9.84
N ASN A 314 12.29 3.27 -9.47
CA ASN A 314 13.00 2.43 -10.43
C ASN A 314 12.03 1.57 -11.25
N ILE A 315 11.04 0.95 -10.59
CA ILE A 315 10.04 0.10 -11.24
C ILE A 315 9.11 0.92 -12.16
N LEU A 316 8.64 2.08 -11.71
CA LEU A 316 7.63 2.86 -12.44
C LEU A 316 8.28 3.84 -13.42
N ILE A 317 9.22 4.66 -12.96
CA ILE A 317 9.76 5.75 -13.77
C ILE A 317 10.92 5.26 -14.64
N ASN A 318 11.98 4.73 -14.03
CA ASN A 318 13.16 4.34 -14.78
C ASN A 318 12.88 3.23 -15.79
N ALA A 319 12.01 2.28 -15.45
CA ALA A 319 11.66 1.22 -16.40
C ALA A 319 10.87 1.73 -17.61
N GLN A 320 10.13 2.84 -17.51
CA GLN A 320 9.51 3.49 -18.68
C GLN A 320 10.53 4.12 -19.63
N LEU A 321 11.72 4.47 -19.11
CA LEU A 321 12.79 5.07 -19.91
C LEU A 321 13.54 4.02 -20.74
N VAL A 322 13.33 2.74 -20.52
CA VAL A 322 13.84 1.68 -21.40
C VAL A 322 13.00 1.69 -22.68
N SER A 323 13.66 1.84 -23.84
CA SER A 323 12.98 1.85 -25.13
C SER A 323 12.26 0.54 -25.41
N LYS A 324 11.25 0.56 -26.28
CA LYS A 324 10.51 -0.64 -26.67
C LYS A 324 11.38 -1.73 -27.30
N THR A 325 12.51 -1.34 -27.89
CA THR A 325 13.50 -2.27 -28.45
C THR A 325 14.45 -2.83 -27.40
N GLY A 326 14.51 -2.22 -26.20
CA GLY A 326 15.49 -2.55 -25.17
C GLY A 326 16.92 -2.09 -25.49
N LEU A 327 17.13 -1.33 -26.57
CA LEU A 327 18.47 -0.94 -27.04
C LEU A 327 18.88 0.48 -26.62
N ALA A 328 17.95 1.28 -26.11
CA ALA A 328 18.20 2.65 -25.71
C ALA A 328 17.54 2.93 -24.36
N TYR A 329 18.12 3.90 -23.64
CA TYR A 329 17.54 4.49 -22.44
C TYR A 329 17.17 5.94 -22.74
N LEU A 330 15.92 6.27 -22.51
CA LEU A 330 15.33 7.55 -22.87
C LEU A 330 15.60 8.58 -21.80
N GLU A 331 15.69 9.86 -22.17
CA GLU A 331 15.68 10.97 -21.24
C GLU A 331 14.27 11.51 -21.10
N ALA A 332 13.85 11.82 -19.88
CA ALA A 332 12.59 12.46 -19.61
C ALA A 332 12.75 13.57 -18.59
N GLU A 333 12.10 14.70 -18.87
CA GLU A 333 12.05 15.82 -17.96
C GLU A 333 10.85 15.67 -17.01
N LEU A 334 11.09 15.89 -15.72
CA LEU A 334 10.04 15.97 -14.72
C LEU A 334 9.35 17.34 -14.81
N HIS A 335 8.02 17.37 -14.74
CA HIS A 335 7.30 18.63 -14.66
C HIS A 335 7.67 19.40 -13.39
N GLY A 336 7.80 20.73 -13.46
CA GLY A 336 8.28 21.54 -12.33
C GLY A 336 7.46 21.43 -11.02
N LEU A 337 6.20 21.00 -11.11
CA LEU A 337 5.30 20.79 -9.95
C LEU A 337 5.01 19.32 -9.64
N TRP A 338 5.74 18.38 -10.25
CA TRP A 338 5.54 16.94 -10.08
C TRP A 338 5.44 16.49 -8.60
N PHE A 339 6.17 17.14 -7.73
CA PHE A 339 6.22 16.86 -6.31
C PHE A 339 4.88 17.19 -5.59
N LEU A 340 4.22 18.29 -5.98
CA LEU A 340 2.92 18.67 -5.41
C LEU A 340 1.82 17.70 -5.82
N ASP A 341 1.84 17.25 -7.08
CA ASP A 341 0.87 16.25 -7.58
C ASP A 341 1.00 14.92 -6.85
N MET A 342 2.21 14.58 -6.43
CA MET A 342 2.48 13.37 -5.66
C MET A 342 2.05 13.49 -4.19
N ILE A 343 2.25 14.64 -3.55
CA ILE A 343 1.95 14.82 -2.13
C ILE A 343 0.45 14.97 -1.87
N SER A 344 -0.31 15.55 -2.80
CA SER A 344 -1.73 15.86 -2.56
C SER A 344 -2.59 14.64 -2.21
N PRO A 345 -2.48 13.46 -2.86
CA PRO A 345 -3.22 12.27 -2.46
C PRO A 345 -2.81 11.74 -1.08
N VAL A 346 -1.52 11.86 -0.73
CA VAL A 346 -1.01 11.45 0.59
C VAL A 346 -1.58 12.35 1.68
N ALA A 347 -1.59 13.67 1.44
CA ALA A 347 -2.19 14.64 2.36
C ALA A 347 -3.69 14.37 2.58
N ALA A 348 -4.43 13.97 1.52
CA ALA A 348 -5.82 13.54 1.64
C ALA A 348 -5.95 12.30 2.54
N GLY A 349 -5.10 11.29 2.38
CA GLY A 349 -5.08 10.10 3.25
C GLY A 349 -4.82 10.45 4.72
N VAL A 350 -3.84 11.32 4.98
CA VAL A 350 -3.54 11.81 6.34
C VAL A 350 -4.73 12.60 6.92
N ALA A 351 -5.38 13.46 6.14
CA ALA A 351 -6.55 14.21 6.58
C ALA A 351 -7.72 13.27 6.96
N ILE A 352 -7.98 12.25 6.14
CA ILE A 352 -8.99 11.23 6.45
C ILE A 352 -8.62 10.47 7.73
N PHE A 353 -7.35 10.10 7.91
CA PHE A 353 -6.91 9.45 9.14
C PHE A 353 -7.16 10.32 10.38
N ILE A 354 -6.86 11.61 10.32
CA ILE A 354 -7.13 12.56 11.42
C ILE A 354 -8.63 12.59 11.74
N VAL A 355 -9.50 12.67 10.72
CA VAL A 355 -10.96 12.65 10.91
C VAL A 355 -11.41 11.32 11.52
N LEU A 356 -10.97 10.19 10.99
CA LEU A 356 -11.32 8.87 11.52
C LEU A 356 -10.86 8.69 12.97
N SER A 357 -9.67 9.17 13.31
CA SER A 357 -9.14 9.11 14.67
C SER A 357 -9.91 9.96 15.68
N ALA A 358 -10.60 11.01 15.22
CA ALA A 358 -11.49 11.81 16.05
C ALA A 358 -12.86 11.16 16.28
N ILE A 359 -13.31 10.34 15.30
CA ILE A 359 -14.63 9.70 15.31
C ILE A 359 -14.59 8.33 16.01
N PHE A 360 -13.53 7.53 15.81
CA PHE A 360 -13.43 6.19 16.36
C PHE A 360 -12.48 6.13 17.57
N PRO A 361 -12.80 5.29 18.57
CA PRO A 361 -11.90 5.06 19.70
C PRO A 361 -10.69 4.24 19.22
N LEU A 362 -9.49 4.84 19.24
CA LEU A 362 -8.24 4.15 18.89
C LEU A 362 -7.72 3.25 20.03
N GLU A 363 -8.38 3.23 21.17
CA GLU A 363 -8.04 2.41 22.30
C GLU A 363 -9.11 1.35 22.53
N VAL A 364 -8.68 0.11 22.64
CA VAL A 364 -9.53 -0.99 23.12
C VAL A 364 -9.69 -0.79 24.64
N ARG A 365 -10.85 -0.26 25.07
CA ARG A 365 -11.16 -0.16 26.49
C ARG A 365 -11.54 -1.53 27.01
N ARG A 366 -10.88 -1.96 28.07
CA ARG A 366 -11.33 -3.14 28.83
C ARG A 366 -12.54 -2.71 29.64
N SER A 367 -13.64 -3.46 29.55
CA SER A 367 -14.67 -3.45 30.59
C SER A 367 -13.95 -3.85 31.88
N GLY A 368 -13.85 -2.92 32.83
CA GLY A 368 -13.30 -3.16 34.15
C GLY A 368 -14.16 -4.13 34.96
#